data_182076c51d18e79dbd26617c1ce6f10b
#
_entry.id   182076c51d18e79dbd26617c1ce6f10b
#
_cell.length_a   1.000
_cell.length_b   1.000
_cell.length_c   1.000
_cell.angle_alpha   90.00
_cell.angle_beta   90.00
_cell.angle_gamma   90.00
#
_symmetry.space_group_name_H-M   'P 1'
#
loop_
_entity.id
_entity.type
_entity.pdbx_description
1 polymer ?
#
loop_
_entity_poly.entity_id
_entity_poly.type
_entity_poly.pdbx_seq_one_letter_code
_entity_poly.pdbx_strand_id
1 'polypeptide(L)'
;MKNKSLILCLLATMTTACLMSSCKEKDSNEPYAGYLFAYFNGNAPWQEQICFALSADGYNYTPLNDGKPIISSDTIANKKAVRDPHILRGEDGHFYMVVTDMRSSQGWSSNDGLVLLRSKDLINWTHSAIDFPTTWPERFDRDSLTQVWAPQTIYDPEAGKYMLYYAIGEVGAHYITYCSYANEDFTEISMPEVLYDHHANTIDADIVHHDSLYHMFFKTEGQGNGIQKATAKTLRGEWTPEHKYLQQSNKAVEGSGVFKLIDSDEWILMYDCYMNGHYEYCKSTDLSNFTFVCNSANTDIFTPRHGTTIAITKSEAERLIKQWPSEGQTLETIGIVKK
;
A
#
# COMPACT_ATOMS: atom_id res chain seq x y z
N MET A 1 5.74 49.43 76.12
CA MET A 1 6.06 50.08 74.89
C MET A 1 6.84 49.01 74.05
N LYS A 2 6.22 48.34 73.13
CA LYS A 2 6.80 47.20 72.39
C LYS A 2 6.77 47.56 70.92
N ASN A 3 7.94 47.71 70.29
CA ASN A 3 8.14 47.90 68.87
C ASN A 3 7.90 46.56 68.16
N LYS A 4 7.02 46.56 67.17
CA LYS A 4 6.86 45.46 66.23
C LYS A 4 7.53 45.87 64.92
N SER A 5 8.62 45.20 64.60
CA SER A 5 9.27 45.24 63.27
C SER A 5 8.46 44.40 62.27
N LEU A 6 8.07 45.02 61.18
CA LEU A 6 7.38 44.42 60.07
C LEU A 6 8.45 43.94 59.05
N ILE A 7 8.60 42.66 58.92
CA ILE A 7 9.46 42.04 57.87
C ILE A 7 8.62 41.92 56.62
N LEU A 8 9.01 42.60 55.58
CA LEU A 8 8.41 42.54 54.23
C LEU A 8 9.12 41.44 53.43
N CYS A 9 8.48 40.27 53.22
CA CYS A 9 8.97 39.24 52.32
C CYS A 9 8.56 39.60 50.89
N LEU A 10 9.55 39.96 50.04
CA LEU A 10 9.38 40.03 48.59
C LEU A 10 9.39 38.59 48.02
N LEU A 11 8.24 38.12 47.57
CA LEU A 11 8.19 36.93 46.70
C LEU A 11 8.50 37.39 45.27
N ALA A 12 9.65 36.97 44.76
CA ALA A 12 9.99 37.07 43.34
C ALA A 12 9.34 35.88 42.63
N THR A 13 8.26 36.11 41.90
CA THR A 13 7.67 35.13 40.98
C THR A 13 8.48 35.11 39.69
N MET A 14 9.33 34.09 39.53
CA MET A 14 9.92 33.73 38.23
C MET A 14 8.84 33.11 37.35
N THR A 15 8.31 33.88 36.42
CA THR A 15 7.51 33.38 35.31
C THR A 15 8.43 32.75 34.30
N THR A 16 8.55 31.42 34.34
CA THR A 16 9.18 30.65 33.28
C THR A 16 8.24 30.65 32.06
N ALA A 17 8.55 31.50 31.09
CA ALA A 17 7.89 31.46 29.79
C ALA A 17 8.30 30.12 29.09
N CYS A 18 7.46 29.10 29.15
CA CYS A 18 7.52 27.98 28.24
C CYS A 18 7.27 28.53 26.83
N LEU A 19 8.34 28.62 26.04
CA LEU A 19 8.24 28.73 24.59
C LEU A 19 7.63 27.40 24.08
N MET A 20 6.31 27.37 24.03
CA MET A 20 5.60 26.38 23.24
C MET A 20 5.99 26.65 21.79
N SER A 21 6.97 25.92 21.29
CA SER A 21 7.19 25.77 19.85
C SER A 21 5.90 25.18 19.29
N SER A 22 5.06 26.04 18.74
CA SER A 22 3.92 25.63 17.94
C SER A 22 4.50 24.86 16.75
N CYS A 23 4.52 23.54 16.85
CA CYS A 23 4.51 22.71 15.65
C CYS A 23 3.25 23.14 14.91
N LYS A 24 3.40 23.92 13.85
CA LYS A 24 2.32 24.14 12.88
C LYS A 24 1.87 22.75 12.44
N GLU A 25 0.65 22.36 12.81
CA GLU A 25 -0.05 21.30 12.13
C GLU A 25 0.04 21.61 10.65
N LYS A 26 0.58 20.65 9.90
CA LYS A 26 0.83 20.77 8.49
C LYS A 26 -0.50 20.88 7.78
N ASP A 27 -0.67 21.91 6.96
CA ASP A 27 -1.84 22.17 6.13
C ASP A 27 -2.33 20.87 5.48
N SER A 28 -3.50 20.39 5.94
CA SER A 28 -4.25 19.30 5.31
C SER A 28 -4.82 19.67 3.93
N ASN A 29 -4.46 20.84 3.40
CA ASN A 29 -5.02 21.45 2.18
C ASN A 29 -4.00 21.62 1.04
N GLU A 30 -2.78 21.07 1.13
CA GLU A 30 -1.85 21.13 0.01
C GLU A 30 -2.37 20.24 -1.13
N PRO A 31 -2.56 20.75 -2.36
CA PRO A 31 -3.06 19.94 -3.47
C PRO A 31 -2.06 18.85 -3.85
N TYR A 32 -2.57 17.75 -4.35
CA TYR A 32 -1.72 16.71 -4.93
C TYR A 32 -1.01 17.24 -6.17
N ALA A 33 0.25 16.85 -6.34
CA ALA A 33 1.12 17.34 -7.41
C ALA A 33 1.82 16.22 -8.20
N GLY A 34 1.69 14.99 -7.76
CA GLY A 34 2.28 13.81 -8.38
C GLY A 34 1.87 12.52 -7.69
N TYR A 35 2.58 11.46 -8.01
CA TYR A 35 2.27 10.12 -7.56
C TYR A 35 3.51 9.44 -6.96
N LEU A 36 3.27 8.64 -5.93
CA LEU A 36 4.22 7.71 -5.33
C LEU A 36 3.80 6.29 -5.69
N PHE A 37 4.72 5.52 -6.28
CA PHE A 37 4.58 4.10 -6.52
C PHE A 37 5.43 3.33 -5.52
N ALA A 38 4.80 2.50 -4.69
CA ALA A 38 5.47 1.52 -3.84
C ALA A 38 5.49 0.19 -4.58
N TYR A 39 6.69 -0.43 -4.71
CA TYR A 39 6.89 -1.64 -5.50
C TYR A 39 8.05 -2.48 -4.95
N PHE A 40 8.24 -3.69 -5.49
CA PHE A 40 9.46 -4.48 -5.32
C PHE A 40 10.04 -4.83 -6.70
N ASN A 41 11.32 -5.26 -6.79
CA ASN A 41 12.02 -5.36 -8.07
C ASN A 41 12.02 -6.76 -8.71
N GLY A 42 11.75 -7.84 -7.99
CA GLY A 42 11.79 -9.19 -8.54
C GLY A 42 12.02 -10.28 -7.50
N ASN A 43 12.43 -11.46 -7.95
CA ASN A 43 12.48 -12.68 -7.14
C ASN A 43 13.87 -13.01 -6.56
N ALA A 44 14.91 -12.25 -6.90
CA ALA A 44 16.20 -12.44 -6.25
C ALA A 44 16.11 -11.97 -4.78
N PRO A 45 16.85 -12.59 -3.84
CA PRO A 45 16.74 -12.25 -2.40
C PRO A 45 16.95 -10.77 -2.07
N TRP A 46 17.74 -10.05 -2.87
CA TRP A 46 17.99 -8.63 -2.71
C TRP A 46 16.94 -7.74 -3.39
N GLN A 47 16.03 -8.30 -4.20
CA GLN A 47 14.96 -7.59 -4.91
C GLN A 47 13.61 -7.65 -4.18
N GLU A 48 13.43 -8.60 -3.26
CA GLU A 48 12.21 -8.77 -2.45
C GLU A 48 12.24 -7.77 -1.27
N GLN A 49 12.18 -6.48 -1.60
CA GLN A 49 12.24 -5.36 -0.67
C GLN A 49 11.41 -4.20 -1.19
N ILE A 50 11.00 -3.29 -0.29
CA ILE A 50 10.18 -2.13 -0.63
C ILE A 50 11.04 -1.07 -1.32
N CYS A 51 10.63 -0.66 -2.52
CA CYS A 51 11.18 0.45 -3.29
C CYS A 51 10.10 1.50 -3.54
N PHE A 52 10.53 2.74 -3.76
CA PHE A 52 9.65 3.86 -4.12
C PHE A 52 10.09 4.48 -5.44
N ALA A 53 9.11 4.94 -6.22
CA ALA A 53 9.33 5.77 -7.41
C ALA A 53 8.31 6.91 -7.46
N LEU A 54 8.69 8.03 -8.07
CA LEU A 54 7.84 9.21 -8.22
C LEU A 54 7.44 9.42 -9.68
N SER A 55 6.24 9.96 -9.89
CA SER A 55 5.73 10.33 -11.20
C SER A 55 4.94 11.65 -11.12
N ALA A 56 4.98 12.44 -12.18
CA ALA A 56 4.12 13.61 -12.34
C ALA A 56 2.77 13.27 -12.99
N ASP A 57 2.71 12.20 -13.78
CA ASP A 57 1.58 11.88 -14.66
C ASP A 57 0.87 10.54 -14.33
N GLY A 58 1.44 9.74 -13.41
CA GLY A 58 0.92 8.42 -13.04
C GLY A 58 1.30 7.28 -13.99
N TYR A 59 2.12 7.55 -15.01
CA TYR A 59 2.56 6.57 -16.01
C TYR A 59 4.08 6.43 -16.07
N ASN A 60 4.80 7.56 -16.01
CA ASN A 60 6.24 7.63 -16.11
C ASN A 60 6.85 7.80 -14.72
N TYR A 61 7.42 6.73 -14.19
CA TYR A 61 7.98 6.71 -12.83
C TYR A 61 9.50 6.80 -12.85
N THR A 62 10.06 7.58 -11.93
CA THR A 62 11.49 7.69 -11.67
C THR A 62 11.79 7.12 -10.29
N PRO A 63 12.63 6.05 -10.19
CA PRO A 63 12.91 5.41 -8.92
C PRO A 63 13.69 6.33 -7.98
N LEU A 64 13.36 6.30 -6.69
CA LEU A 64 14.14 6.92 -5.63
C LEU A 64 15.33 6.03 -5.23
N ASN A 65 16.32 6.59 -4.54
CA ASN A 65 17.46 5.86 -3.99
C ASN A 65 18.23 5.03 -5.04
N ASP A 66 18.28 5.49 -6.29
CA ASP A 66 18.86 4.74 -7.43
C ASP A 66 18.25 3.33 -7.60
N GLY A 67 16.93 3.18 -7.34
CA GLY A 67 16.22 1.91 -7.41
C GLY A 67 16.53 0.94 -6.26
N LYS A 68 17.29 1.39 -5.24
CA LYS A 68 17.58 0.60 -4.04
C LYS A 68 16.41 0.65 -3.07
N PRO A 69 16.28 -0.35 -2.15
CA PRO A 69 15.25 -0.38 -1.14
C PRO A 69 15.23 0.85 -0.23
N ILE A 70 14.03 1.26 0.19
CA ILE A 70 13.83 2.36 1.13
C ILE A 70 13.64 1.85 2.58
N ILE A 71 13.27 0.58 2.75
CA ILE A 71 13.17 -0.11 4.04
C ILE A 71 13.85 -1.48 3.89
N SER A 72 14.66 -1.86 4.89
CA SER A 72 15.29 -3.17 4.91
C SER A 72 14.29 -4.24 5.34
N SER A 73 14.01 -5.22 4.49
CA SER A 73 13.15 -6.36 4.81
C SER A 73 13.70 -7.23 5.96
N ASP A 74 15.01 -7.24 6.16
CA ASP A 74 15.66 -7.97 7.28
C ASP A 74 15.21 -7.48 8.66
N THR A 75 14.74 -6.23 8.75
CA THR A 75 14.34 -5.60 10.01
C THR A 75 12.85 -5.65 10.27
N ILE A 76 12.01 -5.87 9.25
CA ILE A 76 10.56 -5.75 9.36
C ILE A 76 9.81 -7.07 9.19
N ALA A 77 10.41 -8.07 8.52
CA ALA A 77 9.73 -9.29 8.10
C ALA A 77 10.34 -10.56 8.72
N ASN A 78 9.50 -11.55 9.06
CA ASN A 78 9.96 -12.84 9.58
C ASN A 78 10.76 -13.63 8.54
N LYS A 79 10.35 -13.60 7.26
CA LYS A 79 11.07 -14.25 6.14
C LYS A 79 12.27 -13.42 5.65
N LYS A 80 12.46 -12.20 6.18
CA LYS A 80 13.51 -11.25 5.78
C LYS A 80 13.47 -10.92 4.29
N ALA A 81 12.27 -10.92 3.73
CA ALA A 81 11.95 -10.57 2.36
C ALA A 81 10.48 -10.17 2.31
N VAL A 82 10.14 -9.16 1.51
CA VAL A 82 8.77 -8.66 1.36
C VAL A 82 8.44 -8.39 -0.09
N ARG A 83 7.15 -8.57 -0.42
CA ARG A 83 6.60 -8.40 -1.78
C ARG A 83 5.29 -7.62 -1.72
N ASP A 84 4.79 -7.25 -2.89
CA ASP A 84 3.44 -6.75 -3.12
C ASP A 84 3.06 -5.56 -2.21
N PRO A 85 3.89 -4.49 -2.11
CA PRO A 85 3.58 -3.40 -1.21
C PRO A 85 2.32 -2.66 -1.65
N HIS A 86 1.33 -2.64 -0.76
CA HIS A 86 0.17 -1.77 -0.89
C HIS A 86 0.30 -0.59 0.07
N ILE A 87 0.19 0.62 -0.44
CA ILE A 87 0.26 1.86 0.34
C ILE A 87 -1.07 2.62 0.25
N LEU A 88 -1.54 3.13 1.38
CA LEU A 88 -2.77 3.91 1.51
C LEU A 88 -2.51 5.21 2.28
N ARG A 89 -3.10 6.30 1.83
CA ARG A 89 -3.25 7.52 2.64
C ARG A 89 -4.49 7.38 3.51
N GLY A 90 -4.32 7.38 4.82
CA GLY A 90 -5.41 7.28 5.77
C GLY A 90 -6.20 8.59 5.96
N GLU A 91 -7.42 8.45 6.44
CA GLU A 91 -8.32 9.56 6.79
C GLU A 91 -7.76 10.43 7.93
N ASP A 92 -6.87 9.88 8.75
CA ASP A 92 -6.18 10.53 9.87
C ASP A 92 -4.87 11.23 9.46
N GLY A 93 -4.57 11.28 8.15
CA GLY A 93 -3.37 11.87 7.59
C GLY A 93 -2.10 11.02 7.76
N HIS A 94 -2.21 9.80 8.30
CA HIS A 94 -1.11 8.82 8.29
C HIS A 94 -1.06 8.06 6.96
N PHE A 95 0.05 7.39 6.75
CA PHE A 95 0.22 6.43 5.66
C PHE A 95 0.27 5.04 6.25
N TYR A 96 -0.45 4.13 5.62
CA TYR A 96 -0.53 2.72 5.97
C TYR A 96 0.02 1.91 4.80
N MET A 97 0.89 0.95 5.10
CA MET A 97 1.40 0.04 4.08
C MET A 97 1.33 -1.39 4.60
N VAL A 98 0.96 -2.30 3.74
CA VAL A 98 0.95 -3.74 4.03
C VAL A 98 1.74 -4.46 2.95
N VAL A 99 2.47 -5.50 3.34
CA VAL A 99 3.32 -6.27 2.43
C VAL A 99 3.24 -7.76 2.74
N THR A 100 3.41 -8.58 1.71
CA THR A 100 3.55 -10.03 1.84
C THR A 100 4.88 -10.36 2.51
N ASP A 101 4.88 -11.10 3.64
CA ASP A 101 6.09 -11.60 4.30
C ASP A 101 6.50 -12.92 3.63
N MET A 102 7.29 -12.84 2.57
CA MET A 102 7.64 -13.98 1.74
C MET A 102 9.05 -13.87 1.17
N ARG A 103 9.73 -15.01 1.12
CA ARG A 103 11.00 -15.19 0.39
C ARG A 103 10.82 -16.28 -0.65
N SER A 104 10.75 -15.92 -1.93
CA SER A 104 10.46 -16.86 -3.04
C SER A 104 11.50 -17.97 -3.17
N SER A 105 12.76 -17.73 -2.79
CA SER A 105 13.81 -18.77 -2.76
C SER A 105 13.56 -19.89 -1.74
N GLN A 106 12.62 -19.72 -0.80
CA GLN A 106 12.18 -20.75 0.14
C GLN A 106 10.96 -21.53 -0.39
N GLY A 107 10.48 -21.20 -1.57
CA GLY A 107 9.29 -21.79 -2.22
C GLY A 107 8.07 -20.88 -2.19
N TRP A 108 7.20 -21.06 -3.17
CA TRP A 108 5.98 -20.26 -3.32
C TRP A 108 4.91 -20.54 -2.26
N SER A 109 5.03 -21.66 -1.55
CA SER A 109 4.15 -22.04 -0.42
C SER A 109 4.83 -21.81 0.95
N SER A 110 5.80 -20.92 1.05
CA SER A 110 6.55 -20.64 2.29
C SER A 110 6.06 -19.41 3.05
N ASN A 111 5.01 -18.77 2.56
CA ASN A 111 4.47 -17.55 3.14
C ASN A 111 3.38 -17.86 4.17
N ASP A 112 3.59 -17.43 5.41
CA ASP A 112 2.71 -17.70 6.55
C ASP A 112 2.09 -16.43 7.13
N GLY A 113 2.34 -15.26 6.51
CA GLY A 113 1.89 -14.02 7.10
C GLY A 113 2.19 -12.77 6.28
N LEU A 114 2.03 -11.64 6.91
CA LEU A 114 2.14 -10.31 6.33
C LEU A 114 2.79 -9.32 7.30
N VAL A 115 3.18 -8.16 6.80
CA VAL A 115 3.73 -7.07 7.62
C VAL A 115 2.85 -5.83 7.48
N LEU A 116 2.53 -5.25 8.63
CA LEU A 116 1.85 -3.96 8.78
C LEU A 116 2.89 -2.86 8.96
N LEU A 117 2.73 -1.72 8.28
CA LEU A 117 3.59 -0.57 8.45
C LEU A 117 2.73 0.71 8.52
N ARG A 118 3.11 1.64 9.41
CA ARG A 118 2.45 2.94 9.57
C ARG A 118 3.48 4.06 9.63
N SER A 119 3.20 5.19 8.95
CA SER A 119 4.06 6.37 8.91
C SER A 119 3.25 7.66 8.96
N LYS A 120 3.86 8.73 9.47
CA LYS A 120 3.32 10.11 9.40
C LYS A 120 3.89 10.89 8.21
N ASP A 121 4.98 10.42 7.62
CA ASP A 121 5.81 11.24 6.73
C ASP A 121 6.35 10.48 5.51
N LEU A 122 5.98 9.21 5.32
CA LEU A 122 6.48 8.30 4.29
C LEU A 122 7.95 7.87 4.45
N ILE A 123 8.64 8.36 5.50
CA ILE A 123 10.07 8.12 5.76
C ILE A 123 10.26 7.21 6.97
N ASN A 124 9.63 7.59 8.08
CA ASN A 124 9.75 6.89 9.35
C ASN A 124 8.57 5.94 9.52
N TRP A 125 8.84 4.64 9.53
CA TRP A 125 7.83 3.60 9.60
C TRP A 125 7.92 2.81 10.90
N THR A 126 6.81 2.70 11.61
CA THR A 126 6.61 1.64 12.59
C THR A 126 6.11 0.39 11.87
N HIS A 127 6.39 -0.81 12.41
CA HIS A 127 5.99 -2.06 11.76
C HIS A 127 5.60 -3.14 12.75
N SER A 128 4.82 -4.11 12.27
CA SER A 128 4.48 -5.34 13.00
C SER A 128 4.32 -6.49 12.00
N ALA A 129 5.00 -7.60 12.23
CA ALA A 129 4.86 -8.81 11.42
C ALA A 129 3.84 -9.75 12.07
N ILE A 130 2.86 -10.19 11.30
CA ILE A 130 1.82 -11.12 11.73
C ILE A 130 2.10 -12.49 11.10
N ASP A 131 2.38 -13.47 11.92
CA ASP A 131 2.53 -14.87 11.53
C ASP A 131 1.24 -15.63 11.90
N PHE A 132 0.50 -16.08 10.92
CA PHE A 132 -0.85 -16.63 11.11
C PHE A 132 -0.87 -17.90 11.97
N PRO A 133 0.00 -18.89 11.74
CA PRO A 133 0.04 -20.08 12.57
C PRO A 133 0.47 -19.80 14.02
N THR A 134 1.23 -18.74 14.28
CA THR A 134 1.59 -18.35 15.65
C THR A 134 0.47 -17.53 16.31
N THR A 135 -0.21 -16.67 15.54
CA THR A 135 -1.26 -15.78 16.07
C THR A 135 -2.57 -16.54 16.30
N TRP A 136 -2.92 -17.48 15.41
CA TRP A 136 -4.16 -18.27 15.48
C TRP A 136 -3.89 -19.76 15.24
N PRO A 137 -3.19 -20.46 16.18
CA PRO A 137 -2.79 -21.85 16.01
C PRO A 137 -3.98 -22.84 15.95
N GLU A 138 -5.15 -22.44 16.43
CA GLU A 138 -6.39 -23.23 16.35
C GLU A 138 -7.05 -23.19 14.96
N ARG A 139 -6.67 -22.22 14.12
CA ARG A 139 -7.24 -22.04 12.77
C ARG A 139 -6.24 -22.35 11.67
N PHE A 140 -4.99 -22.01 11.86
CA PHE A 140 -3.93 -22.14 10.85
C PHE A 140 -2.78 -22.99 11.40
N ASP A 141 -2.35 -23.97 10.63
CA ASP A 141 -1.11 -24.69 10.87
C ASP A 141 -0.16 -24.55 9.66
N ARG A 142 1.14 -24.74 9.91
CA ARG A 142 2.18 -24.51 8.88
C ARG A 142 2.18 -25.54 7.76
N ASP A 143 1.59 -26.70 7.98
CA ASP A 143 1.58 -27.78 6.99
C ASP A 143 0.42 -27.61 6.01
N SER A 144 -0.66 -26.94 6.43
CA SER A 144 -1.85 -26.69 5.60
C SER A 144 -1.93 -25.30 5.01
N LEU A 145 -1.45 -24.26 5.72
CA LEU A 145 -1.40 -22.89 5.20
C LEU A 145 -0.28 -22.77 4.16
N THR A 146 -0.63 -22.43 2.94
CA THR A 146 0.34 -22.33 1.84
C THR A 146 0.65 -20.89 1.43
N GLN A 147 -0.32 -19.98 1.50
CA GLN A 147 -0.16 -18.59 1.10
C GLN A 147 -1.00 -17.66 1.99
N VAL A 148 -0.43 -16.49 2.30
CA VAL A 148 -1.11 -15.26 2.72
C VAL A 148 -0.59 -14.14 1.82
N TRP A 149 -1.20 -13.97 0.65
CA TRP A 149 -0.60 -13.20 -0.45
C TRP A 149 -1.26 -11.86 -0.69
N ALA A 150 -0.42 -10.92 -1.13
CA ALA A 150 -0.79 -9.61 -1.64
C ALA A 150 -1.81 -8.88 -0.74
N PRO A 151 -1.47 -8.64 0.54
CA PRO A 151 -2.34 -7.90 1.42
C PRO A 151 -2.50 -6.46 0.94
N GLN A 152 -3.72 -5.97 1.02
CA GLN A 152 -4.06 -4.58 0.78
C GLN A 152 -4.90 -4.03 1.92
N THR A 153 -5.12 -2.72 1.97
CA THR A 153 -5.89 -2.09 3.04
C THR A 153 -6.78 -0.97 2.51
N ILE A 154 -7.96 -0.83 3.11
CA ILE A 154 -8.92 0.22 2.83
C ILE A 154 -9.57 0.67 4.14
N TYR A 155 -9.96 1.94 4.26
CA TYR A 155 -10.76 2.39 5.39
C TYR A 155 -12.22 1.95 5.21
N ASP A 156 -12.76 1.27 6.22
CA ASP A 156 -14.17 0.89 6.28
C ASP A 156 -14.94 1.91 7.13
N PRO A 157 -15.75 2.80 6.52
CA PRO A 157 -16.48 3.81 7.26
C PRO A 157 -17.61 3.24 8.13
N GLU A 158 -18.15 2.03 7.82
CA GLU A 158 -19.17 1.39 8.64
C GLU A 158 -18.57 0.82 9.92
N ALA A 159 -17.37 0.24 9.84
CA ALA A 159 -16.66 -0.28 11.00
C ALA A 159 -15.83 0.80 11.74
N GLY A 160 -15.53 1.93 11.09
CA GLY A 160 -14.64 2.96 11.60
C GLY A 160 -13.20 2.48 11.75
N LYS A 161 -12.74 1.55 10.90
CA LYS A 161 -11.45 0.86 11.01
C LYS A 161 -10.82 0.63 9.63
N TYR A 162 -9.51 0.41 9.63
CA TYR A 162 -8.82 -0.09 8.45
C TYR A 162 -9.05 -1.58 8.32
N MET A 163 -9.64 -1.99 7.18
CA MET A 163 -9.77 -3.38 6.77
C MET A 163 -8.55 -3.74 5.92
N LEU A 164 -7.88 -4.84 6.29
CA LEU A 164 -6.93 -5.52 5.41
C LEU A 164 -7.67 -6.62 4.65
N TYR A 165 -7.28 -6.87 3.41
CA TYR A 165 -7.78 -7.99 2.63
C TYR A 165 -6.64 -8.62 1.84
N TYR A 166 -6.68 -9.93 1.68
CA TYR A 166 -5.59 -10.74 1.14
C TYR A 166 -6.09 -12.11 0.71
N ALA A 167 -5.33 -12.77 -0.17
CA ALA A 167 -5.63 -14.13 -0.56
C ALA A 167 -5.04 -15.13 0.45
N ILE A 168 -5.85 -16.09 0.90
CA ILE A 168 -5.37 -17.26 1.66
C ILE A 168 -5.48 -18.49 0.78
N GLY A 169 -4.37 -19.26 0.72
CA GLY A 169 -4.28 -20.58 0.14
C GLY A 169 -4.07 -21.63 1.22
N GLU A 170 -4.80 -22.73 1.14
CA GLU A 170 -4.65 -23.91 2.00
C GLU A 170 -4.54 -25.18 1.13
N VAL A 171 -3.83 -26.18 1.62
CA VAL A 171 -3.65 -27.45 0.88
C VAL A 171 -5.01 -28.06 0.50
N GLY A 172 -5.19 -28.30 -0.80
CA GLY A 172 -6.42 -28.90 -1.34
C GLY A 172 -7.61 -27.96 -1.49
N ALA A 173 -7.45 -26.66 -1.20
CA ALA A 173 -8.48 -25.63 -1.39
C ALA A 173 -8.06 -24.64 -2.50
N HIS A 174 -9.04 -23.91 -3.05
CA HIS A 174 -8.76 -22.77 -3.91
C HIS A 174 -8.45 -21.52 -3.07
N TYR A 175 -7.78 -20.54 -3.67
CA TYR A 175 -7.45 -19.29 -3.01
C TYR A 175 -8.69 -18.42 -2.87
N ILE A 176 -8.95 -17.97 -1.66
CA ILE A 176 -10.11 -17.16 -1.28
C ILE A 176 -9.60 -15.81 -0.76
N THR A 177 -10.32 -14.73 -1.05
CA THR A 177 -10.05 -13.42 -0.47
C THR A 177 -10.64 -13.34 0.94
N TYR A 178 -9.78 -13.15 1.93
CA TYR A 178 -10.13 -12.93 3.33
C TYR A 178 -9.95 -11.47 3.71
N CYS A 179 -10.52 -11.08 4.86
CA CYS A 179 -10.26 -9.78 5.46
C CYS A 179 -10.07 -9.88 6.97
N SER A 180 -9.40 -8.87 7.51
CA SER A 180 -9.21 -8.61 8.94
C SER A 180 -9.29 -7.12 9.20
N TYR A 181 -9.63 -6.71 10.42
CA TYR A 181 -9.59 -5.31 10.84
C TYR A 181 -8.37 -5.03 11.70
N ALA A 182 -7.64 -3.97 11.37
CA ALA A 182 -6.51 -3.52 12.19
C ALA A 182 -6.98 -2.86 13.50
N ASN A 183 -6.14 -2.94 14.53
CA ASN A 183 -6.28 -2.12 15.74
C ASN A 183 -5.87 -0.66 15.46
N GLU A 184 -6.11 0.25 16.42
CA GLU A 184 -5.86 1.69 16.27
C GLU A 184 -4.37 2.02 15.98
N ASP A 185 -3.45 1.23 16.52
CA ASP A 185 -2.02 1.43 16.33
C ASP A 185 -1.46 0.80 15.04
N PHE A 186 -2.30 0.06 14.31
CA PHE A 186 -1.93 -0.69 13.12
C PHE A 186 -0.80 -1.69 13.37
N THR A 187 -0.89 -2.43 14.49
CA THR A 187 0.10 -3.41 14.94
C THR A 187 -0.45 -4.82 15.06
N GLU A 188 -1.78 -4.96 15.11
CA GLU A 188 -2.50 -6.23 15.23
C GLU A 188 -3.70 -6.22 14.29
N ILE A 189 -4.18 -7.41 13.93
CA ILE A 189 -5.39 -7.57 13.11
C ILE A 189 -6.32 -8.60 13.77
N SER A 190 -7.60 -8.51 13.48
CA SER A 190 -8.59 -9.51 13.89
C SER A 190 -8.34 -10.84 13.16
N MET A 191 -8.89 -11.94 13.72
CA MET A 191 -8.90 -13.23 13.02
C MET A 191 -9.48 -13.06 11.61
N PRO A 192 -8.87 -13.70 10.58
CA PRO A 192 -9.37 -13.63 9.22
C PRO A 192 -10.78 -14.19 9.04
N GLU A 193 -11.60 -13.46 8.31
CA GLU A 193 -12.92 -13.87 7.87
C GLU A 193 -13.00 -13.82 6.34
N VAL A 194 -13.84 -14.68 5.74
CA VAL A 194 -14.05 -14.65 4.28
C VAL A 194 -14.65 -13.29 3.88
N LEU A 195 -14.00 -12.62 2.93
CA LEU A 195 -14.51 -11.41 2.29
C LEU A 195 -15.24 -11.75 0.97
N TYR A 196 -14.58 -12.54 0.13
CA TYR A 196 -15.11 -12.92 -1.18
C TYR A 196 -14.58 -14.28 -1.63
N ASP A 197 -15.48 -15.17 -1.96
CA ASP A 197 -15.17 -16.46 -2.59
C ASP A 197 -15.70 -16.47 -4.03
N HIS A 198 -14.78 -16.47 -4.99
CA HIS A 198 -15.08 -16.55 -6.41
C HIS A 198 -15.39 -17.98 -6.88
N HIS A 199 -15.31 -18.97 -5.98
CA HIS A 199 -15.38 -20.41 -6.27
C HIS A 199 -14.31 -20.89 -7.28
N ALA A 200 -13.21 -20.15 -7.38
CA ALA A 200 -12.01 -20.44 -8.14
C ALA A 200 -10.82 -19.70 -7.52
N ASN A 201 -9.59 -20.07 -7.89
CA ASN A 201 -8.40 -19.36 -7.38
C ASN A 201 -8.43 -17.89 -7.77
N THR A 202 -8.35 -17.01 -6.78
CA THR A 202 -8.21 -15.55 -6.96
C THR A 202 -7.12 -15.00 -6.06
N ILE A 203 -6.31 -14.06 -6.59
CA ILE A 203 -5.25 -13.35 -5.88
C ILE A 203 -5.27 -11.86 -6.25
N ASP A 204 -4.45 -11.07 -5.58
CA ASP A 204 -4.13 -9.68 -5.93
C ASP A 204 -5.39 -8.79 -6.02
N ALA A 205 -6.26 -8.91 -5.03
CA ALA A 205 -7.43 -8.05 -4.96
C ALA A 205 -7.03 -6.60 -4.67
N ASP A 206 -7.64 -5.63 -5.39
CA ASP A 206 -7.55 -4.20 -5.12
C ASP A 206 -8.96 -3.59 -5.09
N ILE A 207 -9.29 -2.83 -4.04
CA ILE A 207 -10.63 -2.28 -3.83
C ILE A 207 -10.60 -0.76 -3.86
N VAL A 208 -11.42 -0.18 -4.73
CA VAL A 208 -11.69 1.27 -4.75
C VAL A 208 -13.17 1.56 -4.58
N HIS A 209 -13.49 2.73 -4.04
CA HIS A 209 -14.89 3.20 -3.90
C HIS A 209 -15.18 4.25 -4.97
N HIS A 210 -16.25 4.04 -5.75
CA HIS A 210 -16.71 4.96 -6.79
C HIS A 210 -18.21 4.80 -7.01
N ASP A 211 -18.93 5.91 -7.23
CA ASP A 211 -20.37 5.94 -7.55
C ASP A 211 -21.24 5.10 -6.59
N SER A 212 -20.97 5.22 -5.28
CA SER A 212 -21.67 4.49 -4.20
C SER A 212 -21.50 2.97 -4.24
N LEU A 213 -20.50 2.47 -4.96
CA LEU A 213 -20.11 1.06 -5.00
C LEU A 213 -18.64 0.90 -4.65
N TYR A 214 -18.32 -0.23 -4.02
CA TYR A 214 -16.96 -0.74 -3.95
C TYR A 214 -16.71 -1.62 -5.17
N HIS A 215 -15.57 -1.43 -5.82
CA HIS A 215 -15.11 -2.18 -6.98
C HIS A 215 -13.85 -2.94 -6.58
N MET A 216 -13.92 -4.24 -6.51
CA MET A 216 -12.79 -5.14 -6.24
C MET A 216 -12.26 -5.68 -7.57
N PHE A 217 -11.03 -5.33 -7.91
CA PHE A 217 -10.29 -5.92 -9.03
C PHE A 217 -9.45 -7.06 -8.49
N PHE A 218 -9.39 -8.17 -9.18
CA PHE A 218 -8.63 -9.35 -8.74
C PHE A 218 -8.18 -10.18 -9.93
N LYS A 219 -7.09 -10.91 -9.75
CA LYS A 219 -6.61 -11.86 -10.75
C LYS A 219 -7.26 -13.23 -10.52
N THR A 220 -7.74 -13.86 -11.60
CA THR A 220 -8.11 -15.28 -11.60
C THR A 220 -6.90 -16.15 -11.95
N GLU A 221 -6.76 -17.30 -11.29
CA GLU A 221 -5.71 -18.29 -11.51
C GLU A 221 -6.29 -19.60 -12.03
N GLY A 222 -5.53 -20.34 -12.83
CA GLY A 222 -5.95 -21.63 -13.38
C GLY A 222 -6.64 -21.50 -14.74
N GLN A 223 -7.91 -21.87 -14.85
CA GLN A 223 -8.67 -21.73 -16.11
C GLN A 223 -9.15 -20.30 -16.28
N GLY A 224 -8.70 -19.63 -17.36
CA GLY A 224 -9.02 -18.24 -17.62
C GLY A 224 -8.29 -17.29 -16.67
N ASN A 225 -7.00 -17.04 -16.96
CA ASN A 225 -6.17 -16.12 -16.19
C ASN A 225 -6.32 -14.69 -16.67
N GLY A 226 -6.54 -13.76 -15.76
CA GLY A 226 -6.62 -12.33 -16.06
C GLY A 226 -7.30 -11.55 -14.95
N ILE A 227 -7.42 -10.23 -15.14
CA ILE A 227 -8.04 -9.33 -14.20
C ILE A 227 -9.54 -9.30 -14.41
N GLN A 228 -10.30 -9.64 -13.38
CA GLN A 228 -11.77 -9.49 -13.31
C GLN A 228 -12.15 -8.49 -12.23
N LYS A 229 -13.45 -8.21 -12.12
CA LYS A 229 -13.99 -7.29 -11.13
C LYS A 229 -15.24 -7.87 -10.49
N ALA A 230 -15.45 -7.56 -9.20
CA ALA A 230 -16.71 -7.70 -8.49
C ALA A 230 -17.09 -6.36 -7.87
N THR A 231 -18.39 -6.14 -7.63
CA THR A 231 -18.90 -4.93 -7.01
C THR A 231 -19.76 -5.24 -5.78
N ALA A 232 -19.74 -4.35 -4.78
CA ALA A 232 -20.58 -4.42 -3.60
C ALA A 232 -21.00 -3.03 -3.14
N LYS A 233 -22.12 -2.94 -2.37
CA LYS A 233 -22.58 -1.67 -1.79
C LYS A 233 -21.84 -1.32 -0.50
N THR A 234 -21.38 -2.32 0.24
CA THR A 234 -20.58 -2.18 1.46
C THR A 234 -19.44 -3.18 1.42
N LEU A 235 -18.35 -2.91 2.13
CA LEU A 235 -17.15 -3.78 2.10
C LEU A 235 -17.46 -5.20 2.60
N ARG A 236 -18.35 -5.34 3.58
CA ARG A 236 -18.79 -6.64 4.13
C ARG A 236 -20.09 -7.16 3.51
N GLY A 237 -20.60 -6.50 2.47
CA GLY A 237 -21.79 -6.91 1.75
C GLY A 237 -21.57 -8.06 0.78
N GLU A 238 -22.61 -8.36 0.01
CA GLU A 238 -22.56 -9.35 -1.06
C GLU A 238 -21.82 -8.76 -2.28
N TRP A 239 -20.78 -9.46 -2.72
CA TRP A 239 -20.00 -9.10 -3.91
C TRP A 239 -20.59 -9.77 -5.15
N THR A 240 -20.89 -8.98 -6.17
CA THR A 240 -21.42 -9.43 -7.45
C THR A 240 -20.30 -9.45 -8.49
N PRO A 241 -19.86 -10.62 -9.00
CA PRO A 241 -18.81 -10.70 -9.98
C PRO A 241 -19.26 -10.24 -11.38
N GLU A 242 -18.34 -9.55 -12.08
CA GLU A 242 -18.45 -9.30 -13.51
C GLU A 242 -17.51 -10.26 -14.23
N HIS A 243 -18.06 -11.27 -14.92
CA HIS A 243 -17.27 -12.32 -15.60
C HIS A 243 -16.66 -11.80 -16.93
N LYS A 244 -15.98 -10.66 -16.86
CA LYS A 244 -15.31 -10.01 -17.99
C LYS A 244 -13.86 -9.74 -17.61
N TYR A 245 -12.93 -10.10 -18.50
CA TYR A 245 -11.53 -9.72 -18.33
C TYR A 245 -11.31 -8.26 -18.73
N LEU A 246 -10.60 -7.50 -17.90
CA LEU A 246 -10.41 -6.05 -18.02
C LEU A 246 -9.05 -5.67 -18.60
N GLN A 247 -8.03 -6.54 -18.48
CA GLN A 247 -6.73 -6.30 -19.11
C GLN A 247 -6.87 -6.16 -20.64
N GLN A 248 -6.10 -5.24 -21.22
CA GLN A 248 -6.10 -4.98 -22.66
C GLN A 248 -4.97 -5.71 -23.40
N SER A 249 -4.49 -6.80 -22.81
CA SER A 249 -3.36 -7.60 -23.28
C SER A 249 -3.71 -9.08 -23.30
N ASN A 250 -3.02 -9.83 -24.15
CA ASN A 250 -3.05 -11.30 -24.15
C ASN A 250 -1.88 -11.91 -23.37
N LYS A 251 -1.09 -11.09 -22.67
CA LYS A 251 0.02 -11.53 -21.83
C LYS A 251 -0.50 -12.10 -20.51
N ALA A 252 0.36 -12.87 -19.84
CA ALA A 252 0.13 -13.25 -18.46
C ALA A 252 0.26 -12.01 -17.56
N VAL A 253 -0.78 -11.72 -16.78
CA VAL A 253 -0.89 -10.50 -15.95
C VAL A 253 -1.20 -10.86 -14.50
N GLU A 254 -0.77 -10.01 -13.57
CA GLU A 254 -1.05 -10.09 -12.15
C GLU A 254 -0.97 -8.70 -11.50
N GLY A 255 -1.17 -8.60 -10.20
CA GLY A 255 -0.90 -7.38 -9.46
C GLY A 255 -1.74 -6.19 -9.93
N SER A 256 -3.06 -6.35 -10.00
CA SER A 256 -3.96 -5.24 -10.35
C SER A 256 -3.90 -4.14 -9.30
N GLY A 257 -3.62 -2.90 -9.73
CA GLY A 257 -3.71 -1.70 -8.92
C GLY A 257 -4.59 -0.67 -9.62
N VAL A 258 -5.45 0.00 -8.86
CA VAL A 258 -6.39 0.99 -9.40
C VAL A 258 -6.27 2.30 -8.65
N PHE A 259 -6.04 3.39 -9.37
CA PHE A 259 -5.98 4.73 -8.78
C PHE A 259 -6.60 5.78 -9.70
N LYS A 260 -7.06 6.89 -9.10
CA LYS A 260 -7.64 8.01 -9.85
C LYS A 260 -6.55 9.01 -10.23
N LEU A 261 -6.59 9.53 -11.46
CA LEU A 261 -5.70 10.62 -11.87
C LEU A 261 -6.09 11.92 -11.16
N ILE A 262 -5.07 12.68 -10.75
CA ILE A 262 -5.22 14.02 -10.16
C ILE A 262 -5.92 14.94 -11.13
N ASP A 263 -6.89 15.72 -10.63
CA ASP A 263 -7.68 16.71 -11.40
C ASP A 263 -8.36 16.11 -12.65
N SER A 264 -8.74 14.83 -12.59
CA SER A 264 -9.34 14.11 -13.71
C SER A 264 -10.47 13.19 -13.23
N ASP A 265 -11.38 12.83 -14.14
CA ASP A 265 -12.37 11.77 -13.91
C ASP A 265 -11.86 10.39 -14.37
N GLU A 266 -10.62 10.32 -14.85
CA GLU A 266 -10.02 9.07 -15.31
C GLU A 266 -9.44 8.25 -14.16
N TRP A 267 -9.72 6.96 -14.19
CA TRP A 267 -9.12 5.93 -13.35
C TRP A 267 -8.12 5.15 -14.17
N ILE A 268 -7.03 4.78 -13.52
CA ILE A 268 -5.99 3.94 -14.11
C ILE A 268 -6.11 2.54 -13.50
N LEU A 269 -6.19 1.54 -14.36
CA LEU A 269 -5.91 0.14 -14.03
C LEU A 269 -4.50 -0.15 -14.51
N MET A 270 -3.60 -0.43 -13.58
CA MET A 270 -2.26 -0.92 -13.84
C MET A 270 -2.14 -2.39 -13.47
N TYR A 271 -1.35 -3.15 -14.21
CA TYR A 271 -1.07 -4.54 -13.91
C TYR A 271 0.30 -4.96 -14.40
N ASP A 272 0.92 -5.90 -13.67
CA ASP A 272 2.23 -6.46 -13.96
C ASP A 272 2.12 -7.55 -15.04
N CYS A 273 2.71 -7.31 -16.21
CA CYS A 273 2.95 -8.35 -17.21
C CYS A 273 4.18 -9.17 -16.80
N TYR A 274 4.05 -9.94 -15.71
CA TYR A 274 5.15 -10.52 -14.95
C TYR A 274 6.08 -11.45 -15.73
N MET A 275 5.61 -12.07 -16.81
CA MET A 275 6.44 -12.85 -17.73
C MET A 275 7.16 -12.01 -18.78
N ASN A 276 6.80 -10.73 -18.92
CA ASN A 276 7.31 -9.81 -19.91
C ASN A 276 8.10 -8.64 -19.32
N GLY A 277 8.15 -8.53 -17.98
CA GLY A 277 8.97 -7.58 -17.25
C GLY A 277 8.58 -6.11 -17.45
N HIS A 278 7.29 -5.81 -17.55
CA HIS A 278 6.77 -4.44 -17.61
C HIS A 278 5.34 -4.36 -17.08
N TYR A 279 4.92 -3.17 -16.69
CA TYR A 279 3.53 -2.83 -16.41
C TYR A 279 2.82 -2.38 -17.70
N GLU A 280 1.53 -2.68 -17.79
CA GLU A 280 0.61 -2.02 -18.71
C GLU A 280 -0.33 -1.11 -17.91
N TYR A 281 -0.60 0.07 -18.47
CA TYR A 281 -1.53 1.04 -17.93
C TYR A 281 -2.72 1.17 -18.86
N CYS A 282 -3.92 1.07 -18.28
CA CYS A 282 -5.18 1.24 -18.98
C CYS A 282 -5.99 2.32 -18.26
N LYS A 283 -6.85 3.05 -18.97
CA LYS A 283 -7.69 4.10 -18.39
C LYS A 283 -9.17 3.89 -18.64
N SER A 284 -9.98 4.37 -17.71
CA SER A 284 -11.44 4.31 -17.75
C SER A 284 -12.04 5.48 -16.97
N THR A 285 -13.25 5.89 -17.32
CA THR A 285 -14.06 6.84 -16.53
C THR A 285 -15.20 6.15 -15.76
N ASP A 286 -15.40 4.84 -15.97
CA ASP A 286 -16.53 4.08 -15.41
C ASP A 286 -16.09 2.79 -14.69
N LEU A 287 -14.78 2.55 -14.55
CA LEU A 287 -14.18 1.34 -13.95
C LEU A 287 -14.64 0.01 -14.60
N SER A 288 -15.19 0.05 -15.80
CA SER A 288 -15.70 -1.13 -16.52
C SER A 288 -15.18 -1.24 -17.94
N ASN A 289 -14.97 -0.08 -18.59
CA ASN A 289 -14.49 0.00 -19.97
C ASN A 289 -13.11 0.64 -20.01
N PHE A 290 -12.08 -0.21 -20.01
CA PHE A 290 -10.68 0.23 -20.02
C PHE A 290 -10.12 0.29 -21.44
N THR A 291 -9.28 1.28 -21.70
CA THR A 291 -8.49 1.41 -22.93
C THR A 291 -7.01 1.47 -22.58
N PHE A 292 -6.19 0.77 -23.35
CA PHE A 292 -4.74 0.78 -23.20
C PHE A 292 -4.16 2.18 -23.40
N VAL A 293 -3.22 2.56 -22.55
CA VAL A 293 -2.49 3.85 -22.63
C VAL A 293 -1.05 3.63 -23.04
N CYS A 294 -0.26 2.93 -22.21
CA CYS A 294 1.16 2.69 -22.46
C CYS A 294 1.70 1.55 -21.61
N ASN A 295 2.91 1.12 -21.91
CA ASN A 295 3.72 0.26 -21.04
C ASN A 295 4.59 1.13 -20.12
N SER A 296 5.01 0.58 -18.98
CA SER A 296 6.04 1.21 -18.15
C SER A 296 7.36 1.31 -18.87
N ALA A 297 8.09 2.42 -18.62
CA ALA A 297 9.46 2.61 -19.09
C ALA A 297 10.43 2.01 -18.08
N ASN A 298 10.70 0.71 -18.20
CA ASN A 298 11.64 0.01 -17.32
C ASN A 298 13.09 0.33 -17.66
N THR A 299 13.95 0.31 -16.64
CA THR A 299 15.40 0.51 -16.76
C THR A 299 16.14 -0.53 -15.91
N ASP A 300 17.46 -0.58 -15.95
CA ASP A 300 18.26 -1.51 -15.13
C ASP A 300 18.05 -1.32 -13.62
N ILE A 301 17.64 -0.12 -13.19
CA ILE A 301 17.36 0.22 -11.77
C ILE A 301 15.88 0.34 -11.47
N PHE A 302 15.00 0.13 -12.44
CA PHE A 302 13.55 0.21 -12.30
C PHE A 302 12.89 -0.95 -13.04
N THR A 303 12.69 -2.05 -12.34
CA THR A 303 12.03 -3.27 -12.84
C THR A 303 10.86 -3.61 -11.91
N PRO A 304 9.85 -2.74 -11.82
CA PRO A 304 8.80 -2.88 -10.83
C PRO A 304 7.98 -4.14 -11.04
N ARG A 305 7.69 -4.80 -9.92
CA ARG A 305 6.73 -5.88 -9.78
C ARG A 305 5.57 -5.37 -8.94
N HIS A 306 4.56 -6.22 -8.76
CA HIS A 306 3.29 -5.91 -8.08
C HIS A 306 3.46 -4.87 -6.95
N GLY A 307 2.72 -3.76 -7.06
CA GLY A 307 2.76 -2.64 -6.13
C GLY A 307 1.59 -1.69 -6.36
N THR A 308 1.55 -0.60 -5.60
CA THR A 308 0.42 0.34 -5.64
C THR A 308 0.87 1.79 -5.73
N THR A 309 0.00 2.62 -6.30
CA THR A 309 0.22 4.05 -6.50
C THR A 309 -0.76 4.88 -5.69
N ILE A 310 -0.24 5.92 -5.01
CA ILE A 310 -1.03 6.95 -4.34
C ILE A 310 -0.67 8.35 -4.86
N ALA A 311 -1.64 9.28 -4.79
CA ALA A 311 -1.37 10.70 -5.02
C ALA A 311 -0.60 11.29 -3.83
N ILE A 312 0.38 12.16 -4.13
CA ILE A 312 1.21 12.87 -3.14
C ILE A 312 1.25 14.36 -3.42
N THR A 313 1.48 15.13 -2.36
CA THR A 313 1.69 16.58 -2.43
C THR A 313 3.11 16.91 -2.88
N LYS A 314 3.33 18.17 -3.28
CA LYS A 314 4.67 18.66 -3.60
C LYS A 314 5.62 18.54 -2.40
N SER A 315 5.17 18.90 -1.20
CA SER A 315 6.01 18.85 0.00
C SER A 315 6.39 17.41 0.39
N GLU A 316 5.53 16.43 0.10
CA GLU A 316 5.85 15.01 0.29
C GLU A 316 6.90 14.53 -0.72
N ALA A 317 6.75 14.90 -1.99
CA ALA A 317 7.74 14.58 -3.02
C ALA A 317 9.12 15.21 -2.70
N GLU A 318 9.17 16.48 -2.29
CA GLU A 318 10.41 17.15 -1.85
C GLU A 318 11.09 16.41 -0.71
N ARG A 319 10.31 15.98 0.29
CA ARG A 319 10.81 15.24 1.44
C ARG A 319 11.38 13.88 1.06
N LEU A 320 10.70 13.16 0.15
CA LEU A 320 11.13 11.86 -0.35
C LEU A 320 12.43 11.97 -1.16
N ILE A 321 12.55 12.93 -2.08
CA ILE A 321 13.76 13.18 -2.86
C ILE A 321 14.93 13.55 -1.93
N LYS A 322 14.69 14.36 -0.92
CA LYS A 322 15.70 14.74 0.06
C LYS A 322 16.20 13.54 0.87
N GLN A 323 15.32 12.64 1.25
CA GLN A 323 15.67 11.45 2.04
C GLN A 323 16.39 10.40 1.21
N TRP A 324 15.94 10.17 -0.02
CA TRP A 324 16.46 9.16 -0.94
C TRP A 324 16.83 9.78 -2.29
N PRO A 325 17.92 10.55 -2.31
CA PRO A 325 18.34 11.24 -3.53
C PRO A 325 18.84 10.25 -4.59
N SER A 326 18.59 10.57 -5.85
CA SER A 326 19.22 9.96 -7.02
C SER A 326 19.90 11.05 -7.85
N GLU A 327 20.94 10.70 -8.59
CA GLU A 327 21.70 11.68 -9.36
C GLU A 327 20.81 12.41 -10.38
N GLY A 328 20.84 13.74 -10.35
CA GLY A 328 20.07 14.61 -11.26
C GLY A 328 18.56 14.63 -10.99
N GLN A 329 18.07 13.99 -9.94
CA GLN A 329 16.65 13.95 -9.61
C GLN A 329 16.21 15.18 -8.82
N THR A 330 15.28 15.93 -9.36
CA THR A 330 14.60 17.07 -8.72
C THR A 330 13.11 17.04 -9.08
N LEU A 331 12.30 17.86 -8.41
CA LEU A 331 10.87 18.00 -8.77
C LEU A 331 10.67 18.43 -10.21
N GLU A 332 11.56 19.29 -10.73
CA GLU A 332 11.53 19.78 -12.10
C GLU A 332 11.87 18.68 -13.11
N THR A 333 12.89 17.83 -12.82
CA THR A 333 13.29 16.73 -13.72
C THR A 333 12.26 15.60 -13.75
N ILE A 334 11.52 15.38 -12.64
CA ILE A 334 10.39 14.45 -12.59
C ILE A 334 9.14 15.07 -13.26
N GLY A 335 9.05 16.41 -13.33
CA GLY A 335 7.90 17.13 -13.89
C GLY A 335 6.80 17.47 -12.89
N ILE A 336 7.00 17.21 -11.59
CA ILE A 336 6.05 17.55 -10.52
C ILE A 336 5.89 19.07 -10.38
N VAL A 337 6.94 19.83 -10.71
CA VAL A 337 6.90 21.29 -10.77
C VAL A 337 7.30 21.72 -12.18
N LYS A 338 6.53 22.63 -12.79
CA LYS A 338 6.89 23.24 -14.07
C LYS A 338 8.07 24.18 -13.87
N LYS A 339 9.01 24.17 -14.84
CA LYS A 339 10.10 25.15 -14.92
C LYS A 339 9.58 26.57 -15.11
#